data_f6d07f19fe0b790324716b7dc39c8627
#
_entry.id   f6d07f19fe0b790324716b7dc39c8627
#
_cell.length_a   1.000
_cell.length_b   1.000
_cell.length_c   1.000
_cell.angle_alpha   90.00
_cell.angle_beta   90.00
_cell.angle_gamma   90.00
#
_symmetry.space_group_name_H-M   'P 1'
#
loop_
_entity.id
_entity.type
_entity.pdbx_description
1 polymer ?
#
loop_
_entity_poly.entity_id
_entity_poly.type
_entity_poly.pdbx_seq_one_letter_code
_entity_poly.pdbx_strand_id
1 'polypeptide(L)'
;MILSQHDIQHSISRGDLGAVRGNGKTLAVEPASMDLHLGSELRIPAATGVVEVDDADTYPGHYERTSELSLSPGKFALAHTEENITVPDDKVGILHGRSSVGRLGLFIHNAGFIDPGFRGQITLELFNAAPYPIRLRDGMRICQLALHDMKTKPDVAYSEENGNKYNDQTGPTPSRLYEDFR
;
A
#
# COMPACT_ATOMS: atom_id res chain seq x y z
N MET A 1 1.47 -19.75 -8.60
CA MET A 1 2.79 -19.97 -7.91
C MET A 1 3.35 -18.60 -7.56
N ILE A 2 4.26 -18.51 -6.57
CA ILE A 2 4.98 -17.24 -6.28
C ILE A 2 5.98 -16.99 -7.41
N LEU A 3 6.07 -15.76 -7.89
CA LEU A 3 7.02 -15.35 -8.91
C LEU A 3 8.44 -15.24 -8.32
N SER A 4 9.41 -15.79 -9.04
CA SER A 4 10.83 -15.60 -8.71
C SER A 4 11.32 -14.22 -9.14
N GLN A 5 12.52 -13.82 -8.67
CA GLN A 5 13.22 -12.63 -9.13
C GLN A 5 13.25 -12.52 -10.67
N HIS A 6 13.55 -13.62 -11.34
CA HIS A 6 13.62 -13.68 -12.81
C HIS A 6 12.26 -13.38 -13.43
N ASP A 7 11.17 -14.01 -12.93
CA ASP A 7 9.82 -13.83 -13.46
C ASP A 7 9.34 -12.39 -13.25
N ILE A 8 9.62 -11.80 -12.07
CA ILE A 8 9.31 -10.41 -11.76
C ILE A 8 10.03 -9.46 -12.72
N GLN A 9 11.34 -9.62 -12.90
CA GLN A 9 12.13 -8.79 -13.81
C GLN A 9 11.68 -8.94 -15.26
N HIS A 10 11.34 -10.16 -15.68
CA HIS A 10 10.81 -10.43 -17.01
C HIS A 10 9.45 -9.72 -17.23
N SER A 11 8.54 -9.83 -16.26
CA SER A 11 7.23 -9.17 -16.32
C SER A 11 7.34 -7.64 -16.36
N ILE A 12 8.27 -7.05 -15.60
CA ILE A 12 8.57 -5.62 -15.67
C ILE A 12 9.12 -5.22 -17.06
N SER A 13 10.07 -6.00 -17.59
CA SER A 13 10.70 -5.70 -18.88
C SER A 13 9.73 -5.74 -20.06
N ARG A 14 8.68 -6.56 -19.96
CA ARG A 14 7.59 -6.64 -20.94
C ARG A 14 6.53 -5.56 -20.77
N GLY A 15 6.54 -4.84 -19.63
CA GLY A 15 5.50 -3.87 -19.30
C GLY A 15 4.19 -4.50 -18.78
N ASP A 16 4.18 -5.81 -18.51
CA ASP A 16 3.02 -6.51 -17.93
C ASP A 16 2.80 -6.08 -16.46
N LEU A 17 3.91 -6.03 -15.70
CA LEU A 17 3.96 -5.54 -14.34
C LEU A 17 4.49 -4.10 -14.31
N GLY A 18 3.66 -3.16 -13.90
CA GLY A 18 4.11 -1.79 -13.64
C GLY A 18 4.67 -1.68 -12.22
N ALA A 19 5.89 -1.16 -12.11
CA ALA A 19 6.48 -0.82 -10.81
C ALA A 19 7.42 0.38 -11.04
N VAL A 20 6.83 1.57 -11.11
CA VAL A 20 7.54 2.80 -11.42
C VAL A 20 7.80 3.58 -10.14
N ARG A 21 9.08 3.74 -9.82
CA ARG A 21 9.55 4.58 -8.74
C ARG A 21 9.81 6.00 -9.23
N GLY A 22 9.45 6.99 -8.43
CA GLY A 22 9.74 8.39 -8.72
C GLY A 22 11.23 8.65 -8.99
N ASN A 23 11.52 9.62 -9.85
CA ASN A 23 12.88 10.04 -10.21
C ASN A 23 13.76 8.97 -10.90
N GLY A 24 13.17 7.97 -11.53
CA GLY A 24 13.92 6.93 -12.27
C GLY A 24 14.82 6.03 -11.41
N LYS A 25 14.60 6.01 -10.09
CA LYS A 25 15.36 5.13 -9.19
C LYS A 25 15.05 3.66 -9.46
N THR A 26 16.06 2.82 -9.27
CA THR A 26 15.92 1.38 -9.47
C THR A 26 15.05 0.74 -8.39
N LEU A 27 14.14 -0.13 -8.82
CA LEU A 27 13.36 -0.98 -7.94
C LEU A 27 14.24 -2.11 -7.36
N ALA A 28 14.11 -2.39 -6.07
CA ALA A 28 14.82 -3.50 -5.44
C ALA A 28 14.02 -4.79 -5.61
N VAL A 29 14.44 -5.64 -6.56
CA VAL A 29 13.84 -6.97 -6.77
C VAL A 29 14.64 -7.99 -5.99
N GLU A 30 13.97 -8.64 -5.02
CA GLU A 30 14.48 -9.68 -4.14
C GLU A 30 14.16 -11.08 -4.72
N PRO A 31 14.66 -12.20 -4.15
CA PRO A 31 14.49 -13.53 -4.74
C PRO A 31 13.05 -13.95 -5.08
N ALA A 32 12.03 -13.44 -4.35
CA ALA A 32 10.63 -13.78 -4.57
C ALA A 32 9.67 -12.61 -4.28
N SER A 33 10.17 -11.38 -4.29
CA SER A 33 9.37 -10.18 -4.01
C SER A 33 10.04 -8.93 -4.55
N MET A 34 9.34 -7.81 -4.48
CA MET A 34 9.88 -6.46 -4.68
C MET A 34 9.81 -5.67 -3.39
N ASP A 35 10.91 -5.04 -2.97
CA ASP A 35 10.88 -4.07 -1.89
C ASP A 35 10.27 -2.75 -2.39
N LEU A 36 9.26 -2.25 -1.71
CA LEU A 36 8.63 -0.97 -1.99
C LEU A 36 9.08 0.08 -0.97
N HIS A 37 9.04 1.33 -1.39
CA HIS A 37 9.60 2.44 -0.64
C HIS A 37 8.49 3.35 -0.09
N LEU A 38 8.74 3.93 1.07
CA LEU A 38 7.82 4.86 1.73
C LEU A 38 7.77 6.18 0.95
N GLY A 39 6.56 6.63 0.66
CA GLY A 39 6.31 7.96 0.10
C GLY A 39 6.50 9.08 1.14
N SER A 40 6.36 10.31 0.68
CA SER A 40 6.73 11.52 1.43
C SER A 40 5.66 12.03 2.40
N GLU A 41 4.48 11.40 2.45
CA GLU A 41 3.35 11.90 3.24
C GLU A 41 2.83 10.86 4.23
N LEU A 42 2.44 11.33 5.42
CA LEU A 42 1.56 10.64 6.34
C LEU A 42 0.23 11.38 6.45
N ARG A 43 -0.83 10.61 6.74
CA ARG A 43 -2.12 11.12 7.21
C ARG A 43 -2.41 10.53 8.58
N ILE A 44 -2.46 11.39 9.59
CA ILE A 44 -2.78 11.02 10.96
C ILE A 44 -4.25 11.34 11.19
N PRO A 45 -5.10 10.38 11.61
CA PRO A 45 -6.49 10.65 11.91
C PRO A 45 -6.60 11.66 13.05
N ALA A 46 -7.34 12.74 12.84
CA ALA A 46 -7.60 13.77 13.84
C ALA A 46 -9.07 13.75 14.35
N ALA A 47 -9.74 12.60 14.22
CA ALA A 47 -11.13 12.47 14.63
C ALA A 47 -11.28 12.46 16.16
N THR A 48 -12.32 13.17 16.61
CA THR A 48 -12.81 13.15 17.99
C THR A 48 -14.26 12.65 17.95
N GLY A 49 -14.52 11.45 18.40
CA GLY A 49 -15.88 10.91 18.44
C GLY A 49 -15.95 9.48 17.91
N VAL A 50 -17.17 9.00 17.78
CA VAL A 50 -17.46 7.66 17.23
C VAL A 50 -17.51 7.76 15.71
N VAL A 51 -16.89 6.81 15.02
CA VAL A 51 -16.99 6.64 13.58
C VAL A 51 -18.07 5.58 13.33
N GLU A 52 -19.15 5.98 12.65
CA GLU A 52 -20.19 5.08 12.17
C GLU A 52 -19.81 4.62 10.76
N VAL A 53 -19.78 3.31 10.53
CA VAL A 53 -19.20 2.74 9.30
C VAL A 53 -20.00 3.06 8.03
N ASP A 54 -21.28 3.35 8.17
CA ASP A 54 -22.22 3.69 7.12
C ASP A 54 -22.45 5.20 6.94
N ASP A 55 -21.88 6.04 7.82
CA ASP A 55 -22.02 7.49 7.80
C ASP A 55 -20.67 8.18 7.51
N ALA A 56 -20.50 8.63 6.27
CA ALA A 56 -19.29 9.30 5.80
C ALA A 56 -18.96 10.59 6.58
N ASP A 57 -19.97 11.26 7.14
CA ASP A 57 -19.77 12.52 7.85
C ASP A 57 -19.11 12.32 9.22
N THR A 58 -19.17 11.09 9.75
CA THR A 58 -18.49 10.70 11.00
C THR A 58 -17.03 10.31 10.80
N TYR A 59 -16.63 10.04 9.56
CA TYR A 59 -15.26 9.63 9.26
C TYR A 59 -14.29 10.75 9.58
N PRO A 60 -13.02 10.40 9.90
CA PRO A 60 -12.01 11.43 10.17
C PRO A 60 -11.91 12.39 8.98
N GLY A 61 -12.71 13.47 8.98
CA GLY A 61 -12.74 14.48 7.92
C GLY A 61 -11.44 15.26 7.81
N HIS A 62 -10.63 15.24 8.87
CA HIS A 62 -9.31 15.82 8.91
C HIS A 62 -8.26 14.76 9.22
N TYR A 63 -7.45 14.47 8.22
CA TYR A 63 -6.16 13.86 8.42
C TYR A 63 -5.13 15.00 8.42
N GLU A 64 -4.35 15.10 9.46
CA GLU A 64 -3.16 15.93 9.41
C GLU A 64 -2.19 15.36 8.38
N ARG A 65 -2.06 16.06 7.26
CA ARG A 65 -1.01 15.74 6.27
C ARG A 65 0.30 16.30 6.80
N THR A 66 1.29 15.44 6.90
CA THR A 66 2.61 15.85 7.35
C THR A 66 3.69 15.20 6.51
N SER A 67 4.72 15.98 6.19
CA SER A 67 5.99 15.50 5.66
C SER A 67 6.96 15.11 6.79
N GLU A 68 6.61 15.38 8.06
CA GLU A 68 7.34 14.86 9.20
C GLU A 68 6.96 13.40 9.42
N LEU A 69 7.79 12.50 8.93
CA LEU A 69 7.59 11.05 8.98
C LEU A 69 7.98 10.51 10.37
N SER A 70 7.25 10.95 11.42
CA SER A 70 7.47 10.51 12.81
C SER A 70 6.17 10.00 13.41
N LEU A 71 6.19 8.77 13.94
CA LEU A 71 5.03 8.12 14.54
C LEU A 71 5.27 7.85 16.03
N SER A 72 4.50 8.52 16.89
CA SER A 72 4.56 8.32 18.34
C SER A 72 4.01 6.96 18.76
N PRO A 73 4.35 6.45 19.98
CA PRO A 73 3.82 5.21 20.50
C PRO A 73 2.28 5.15 20.47
N GLY A 74 1.72 4.01 20.05
CA GLY A 74 0.28 3.78 20.00
C GLY A 74 -0.47 4.58 18.92
N LYS A 75 0.23 5.26 18.02
CA LYS A 75 -0.39 6.03 16.95
C LYS A 75 -0.51 5.21 15.68
N PHE A 76 -1.63 5.45 15.00
CA PHE A 76 -1.94 4.97 13.66
C PHE A 76 -1.74 6.10 12.64
N ALA A 77 -1.27 5.78 11.45
CA ALA A 77 -1.19 6.69 10.32
C ALA A 77 -1.43 5.95 9.01
N LEU A 78 -1.99 6.63 8.03
CA LEU A 78 -1.95 6.21 6.65
C LEU A 78 -0.69 6.78 5.99
N ALA A 79 0.03 5.93 5.28
CA ALA A 79 1.15 6.28 4.41
C ALA A 79 0.89 5.77 2.99
N HIS A 80 1.86 5.87 2.11
CA HIS A 80 1.76 5.31 0.76
C HIS A 80 3.11 4.82 0.26
N THR A 81 3.09 3.99 -0.78
CA THR A 81 4.30 3.62 -1.50
C THR A 81 4.78 4.77 -2.40
N GLU A 82 6.09 4.92 -2.56
CA GLU A 82 6.65 5.82 -3.57
C GLU A 82 6.30 5.33 -4.98
N GLU A 83 6.25 4.01 -5.15
CA GLU A 83 5.96 3.37 -6.42
C GLU A 83 4.49 3.46 -6.83
N ASN A 84 4.27 3.69 -8.14
CA ASN A 84 3.03 3.32 -8.78
C ASN A 84 3.14 1.86 -9.23
N ILE A 85 2.20 1.05 -8.78
CA ILE A 85 2.14 -0.39 -9.08
C ILE A 85 1.01 -0.63 -10.08
N THR A 86 1.26 -1.48 -11.06
CA THR A 86 0.21 -2.05 -11.92
C THR A 86 0.33 -3.55 -11.84
N VAL A 87 -0.64 -4.22 -11.25
CA VAL A 87 -0.68 -5.68 -11.14
C VAL A 87 -1.31 -6.26 -12.42
N PRO A 88 -0.66 -7.21 -13.10
CA PRO A 88 -1.25 -7.88 -14.24
C PRO A 88 -2.58 -8.54 -13.89
N ASP A 89 -3.48 -8.64 -14.85
CA ASP A 89 -4.83 -9.15 -14.64
C ASP A 89 -4.93 -10.70 -14.47
N ASP A 90 -3.79 -11.38 -14.61
CA ASP A 90 -3.64 -12.83 -14.33
C ASP A 90 -2.85 -13.12 -13.05
N LYS A 91 -2.54 -12.09 -12.27
CA LYS A 91 -1.75 -12.20 -11.04
C LYS A 91 -2.41 -11.47 -9.88
N VAL A 92 -2.07 -11.89 -8.68
CA VAL A 92 -2.44 -11.19 -7.44
C VAL A 92 -1.17 -10.78 -6.70
N GLY A 93 -1.18 -9.57 -6.13
CA GLY A 93 -0.14 -9.09 -5.26
C GLY A 93 -0.47 -9.34 -3.78
N ILE A 94 0.53 -9.75 -3.00
CA ILE A 94 0.42 -9.83 -1.54
C ILE A 94 1.49 -8.92 -0.93
N LEU A 95 1.04 -7.91 -0.21
CA LEU A 95 1.91 -6.96 0.47
C LEU A 95 2.26 -7.47 1.87
N HIS A 96 3.52 -7.40 2.24
CA HIS A 96 4.02 -7.74 3.56
C HIS A 96 4.90 -6.63 4.13
N GLY A 97 4.85 -6.43 5.45
CA GLY A 97 5.85 -5.61 6.15
C GLY A 97 7.24 -6.25 6.08
N ARG A 98 8.29 -5.43 6.02
CA ARG A 98 9.67 -5.94 6.11
C ARG A 98 10.00 -6.32 7.55
N SER A 99 10.65 -7.47 7.73
CA SER A 99 11.01 -7.98 9.07
C SER A 99 11.90 -7.02 9.87
N SER A 100 12.80 -6.30 9.21
CA SER A 100 13.65 -5.28 9.86
C SER A 100 12.86 -4.09 10.39
N VAL A 101 11.75 -3.73 9.75
CA VAL A 101 10.82 -2.68 10.19
C VAL A 101 9.96 -3.19 11.34
N GLY A 102 9.40 -4.40 11.20
CA GLY A 102 8.60 -5.03 12.25
C GLY A 102 9.35 -5.24 13.56
N ARG A 103 10.66 -5.53 13.50
CA ARG A 103 11.51 -5.68 14.69
C ARG A 103 11.74 -4.37 15.47
N LEU A 104 11.47 -3.22 14.87
CA LEU A 104 11.44 -1.92 15.56
C LEU A 104 10.10 -1.65 16.24
N GLY A 105 9.12 -2.55 16.10
CA GLY A 105 7.76 -2.36 16.61
C GLY A 105 6.85 -1.54 15.71
N LEU A 106 7.26 -1.25 14.48
CA LEU A 106 6.39 -0.64 13.49
C LEU A 106 5.69 -1.74 12.69
N PHE A 107 4.38 -1.84 12.85
CA PHE A 107 3.56 -2.72 12.04
C PHE A 107 3.02 -1.99 10.83
N ILE A 108 3.09 -2.67 9.70
CA ILE A 108 2.37 -2.30 8.50
C ILE A 108 1.17 -3.24 8.49
N HIS A 109 0.01 -2.73 8.86
CA HIS A 109 -1.23 -3.47 8.78
C HIS A 109 -1.64 -3.56 7.32
N ASN A 110 -2.03 -4.74 6.92
CA ASN A 110 -2.28 -5.02 5.52
C ASN A 110 -3.75 -5.29 5.29
N ALA A 111 -4.41 -4.39 4.58
CA ALA A 111 -5.33 -4.86 3.57
C ALA A 111 -4.46 -5.33 2.38
N GLY A 112 -3.54 -6.26 2.65
CA GLY A 112 -2.37 -6.58 1.81
C GLY A 112 -2.66 -7.38 0.56
N PHE A 113 -3.93 -7.57 0.21
CA PHE A 113 -4.35 -8.24 -1.00
C PHE A 113 -4.52 -7.21 -2.12
N ILE A 114 -3.70 -7.30 -3.14
CA ILE A 114 -3.72 -6.38 -4.28
C ILE A 114 -4.29 -7.14 -5.49
N ASP A 115 -5.50 -6.79 -5.85
CA ASP A 115 -6.26 -7.50 -6.86
C ASP A 115 -5.65 -7.42 -8.27
N PRO A 116 -5.95 -8.41 -9.13
CA PRO A 116 -5.59 -8.37 -10.55
C PRO A 116 -6.15 -7.12 -11.24
N GLY A 117 -5.31 -6.38 -11.93
CA GLY A 117 -5.69 -5.15 -12.60
C GLY A 117 -5.55 -3.88 -11.77
N PHE A 118 -5.24 -3.98 -10.46
CA PHE A 118 -4.98 -2.80 -9.63
C PHE A 118 -3.89 -1.92 -10.24
N ARG A 119 -4.13 -0.61 -10.17
CA ARG A 119 -3.17 0.42 -10.57
C ARG A 119 -3.17 1.56 -9.56
N GLY A 120 -1.99 2.06 -9.20
CA GLY A 120 -1.82 3.21 -8.31
C GLY A 120 -0.73 3.03 -7.27
N GLN A 121 -0.61 4.01 -6.37
CA GLN A 121 0.21 3.90 -5.17
C GLN A 121 -0.56 3.08 -4.12
N ILE A 122 0.14 2.22 -3.39
CA ILE A 122 -0.51 1.41 -2.35
C ILE A 122 -0.55 2.22 -1.06
N THR A 123 -1.74 2.38 -0.49
CA THR A 123 -1.88 2.97 0.86
C THR A 123 -1.39 1.96 1.90
N LEU A 124 -0.59 2.45 2.85
CA LEU A 124 0.00 1.66 3.93
C LEU A 124 -0.61 2.10 5.26
N GLU A 125 -1.08 1.15 6.04
CA GLU A 125 -1.63 1.36 7.37
C GLU A 125 -0.54 1.10 8.41
N LEU A 126 0.02 2.17 8.97
CA LEU A 126 1.13 2.10 9.90
C LEU A 126 0.64 2.19 11.34
N PHE A 127 1.14 1.31 12.21
CA PHE A 127 0.88 1.36 13.65
C PHE A 127 2.19 1.19 14.43
N ASN A 128 2.50 2.15 15.29
CA ASN A 128 3.65 2.07 16.17
C ASN A 128 3.28 1.38 17.49
N ALA A 129 3.64 0.11 17.63
CA ALA A 129 3.45 -0.67 18.85
C ALA A 129 4.65 -0.57 19.82
N ALA A 130 5.73 0.13 19.43
CA ALA A 130 6.90 0.31 20.29
C ALA A 130 6.64 1.37 21.38
N PRO A 131 7.38 1.35 22.50
CA PRO A 131 7.24 2.33 23.58
C PRO A 131 8.00 3.65 23.29
N TYR A 132 8.55 3.83 22.10
CA TYR A 132 9.30 5.01 21.66
C TYR A 132 8.81 5.53 20.31
N PRO A 133 8.98 6.83 20.03
CA PRO A 133 8.69 7.36 18.70
C PRO A 133 9.62 6.75 17.64
N ILE A 134 9.05 6.42 16.48
CA ILE A 134 9.80 5.92 15.33
C ILE A 134 9.84 7.02 14.26
N ARG A 135 11.03 7.49 13.93
CA ARG A 135 11.24 8.43 12.84
C ARG A 135 11.55 7.67 11.55
N LEU A 136 10.69 7.81 10.58
CA LEU A 136 10.80 7.23 9.26
C LEU A 136 11.55 8.20 8.33
N ARG A 137 11.95 7.70 7.16
CA ARG A 137 12.55 8.52 6.10
C ARG A 137 11.85 8.23 4.79
N ASP A 138 11.56 9.30 4.07
CA ASP A 138 11.10 9.22 2.69
C ASP A 138 12.07 8.36 1.84
N GLY A 139 11.50 7.52 0.99
CA GLY A 139 12.27 6.61 0.13
C GLY A 139 12.94 5.43 0.84
N MET A 140 12.73 5.22 2.16
CA MET A 140 13.19 4.00 2.82
C MET A 140 12.41 2.78 2.36
N ARG A 141 13.05 1.62 2.27
CA ARG A 141 12.37 0.35 2.02
C ARG A 141 11.50 0.00 3.23
N ILE A 142 10.18 -0.09 3.05
CA ILE A 142 9.23 -0.25 4.15
C ILE A 142 8.44 -1.55 4.10
N CYS A 143 8.03 -1.99 2.93
CA CYS A 143 7.27 -3.20 2.71
C CYS A 143 7.80 -3.98 1.51
N GLN A 144 7.25 -5.16 1.28
CA GLN A 144 7.60 -6.02 0.15
C GLN A 144 6.34 -6.57 -0.49
N LEU A 145 6.32 -6.61 -1.81
CA LEU A 145 5.23 -7.12 -2.62
C LEU A 145 5.64 -8.45 -3.25
N ALA A 146 4.96 -9.53 -2.88
CA ALA A 146 5.06 -10.81 -3.56
C ALA A 146 3.94 -10.94 -4.60
N LEU A 147 4.23 -11.57 -5.74
CA LEU A 147 3.24 -11.80 -6.80
C LEU A 147 2.99 -13.29 -6.96
N HIS A 148 1.72 -13.62 -7.16
CA HIS A 148 1.26 -14.99 -7.34
C HIS A 148 0.50 -15.11 -8.67
N ASP A 149 0.82 -16.14 -9.45
CA ASP A 149 0.00 -16.50 -10.59
C ASP A 149 -1.38 -16.97 -10.12
N MET A 150 -2.41 -16.53 -10.81
CA MET A 150 -3.74 -17.10 -10.66
C MET A 150 -3.88 -18.37 -11.51
N LYS A 151 -4.69 -19.32 -11.04
CA LYS A 151 -4.98 -20.54 -11.80
C LYS A 151 -5.70 -20.24 -13.11
N THR A 152 -6.59 -19.26 -13.06
CA THR A 152 -7.34 -18.75 -14.20
C THR A 152 -7.47 -17.23 -14.04
N LYS A 153 -7.40 -16.52 -15.17
CA LYS A 153 -7.67 -15.09 -15.20
C LYS A 153 -9.13 -14.80 -14.79
N PRO A 154 -9.42 -13.79 -13.96
CA PRO A 154 -10.78 -13.39 -13.64
C PRO A 154 -11.46 -12.83 -14.88
N ASP A 155 -12.78 -13.00 -14.96
CA ASP A 155 -13.60 -12.44 -16.05
C ASP A 155 -13.59 -10.89 -16.02
N VAL A 156 -13.44 -10.33 -14.81
CA VAL A 156 -13.45 -8.88 -14.56
C VAL A 156 -12.25 -8.53 -13.69
N ALA A 157 -11.37 -7.66 -14.20
CA ALA A 157 -10.25 -7.15 -13.43
C ALA A 157 -10.66 -6.00 -12.51
N TYR A 158 -9.84 -5.71 -11.51
CA TYR A 158 -10.02 -4.57 -10.61
C TYR A 158 -9.93 -3.25 -11.39
N SER A 159 -11.01 -2.46 -11.39
CA SER A 159 -11.04 -1.15 -12.05
C SER A 159 -12.12 -0.26 -11.43
N GLU A 160 -12.02 1.04 -11.62
CA GLU A 160 -13.05 2.00 -11.17
C GLU A 160 -14.38 1.76 -11.89
N GLU A 161 -14.36 1.39 -13.16
CA GLU A 161 -15.56 1.06 -13.95
C GLU A 161 -16.38 -0.08 -13.35
N ASN A 162 -15.70 -0.98 -12.61
CA ASN A 162 -16.33 -2.11 -11.90
C ASN A 162 -16.72 -1.78 -10.46
N GLY A 163 -16.69 -0.49 -10.05
CA GLY A 163 -17.05 -0.04 -8.71
C GLY A 163 -15.96 -0.28 -7.65
N ASN A 164 -14.73 -0.56 -8.06
CA ASN A 164 -13.63 -0.75 -7.13
C ASN A 164 -13.10 0.61 -6.63
N LYS A 165 -13.03 0.77 -5.29
CA LYS A 165 -12.89 2.06 -4.61
C LYS A 165 -11.52 2.72 -4.72
N TYR A 166 -10.45 1.94 -4.91
CA TYR A 166 -9.07 2.41 -4.69
C TYR A 166 -8.16 2.27 -5.93
N ASN A 167 -8.75 2.14 -7.12
CA ASN A 167 -7.96 2.14 -8.34
C ASN A 167 -7.45 3.56 -8.66
N ASP A 168 -6.28 3.66 -9.29
CA ASP A 168 -5.61 4.91 -9.64
C ASP A 168 -5.35 5.88 -8.47
N GLN A 169 -5.36 5.36 -7.23
CA GLN A 169 -5.11 6.19 -6.06
C GLN A 169 -3.67 6.73 -6.02
N THR A 170 -3.54 7.93 -5.47
CA THR A 170 -2.26 8.61 -5.25
C THR A 170 -2.19 9.15 -3.83
N GLY A 171 -1.03 8.99 -3.20
CA GLY A 171 -0.84 9.35 -1.79
C GLY A 171 -1.63 8.45 -0.83
N PRO A 172 -1.60 8.76 0.47
CA PRO A 172 -2.33 7.99 1.47
C PRO A 172 -3.83 8.28 1.37
N THR A 173 -4.60 7.30 0.88
CA THR A 173 -6.04 7.43 0.64
C THR A 173 -6.83 6.98 1.86
N PRO A 174 -7.77 7.80 2.40
CA PRO A 174 -8.64 7.41 3.50
C PRO A 174 -9.63 6.30 3.13
N SER A 175 -10.23 5.67 4.17
CA SER A 175 -11.27 4.66 3.99
C SER A 175 -12.49 5.22 3.26
N ARG A 176 -13.04 4.42 2.34
CA ARG A 176 -14.29 4.63 1.61
C ARG A 176 -15.30 3.52 1.94
N LEU A 177 -15.21 2.95 3.16
CA LEU A 177 -16.06 1.83 3.57
C LEU A 177 -17.55 2.21 3.55
N TYR A 178 -17.90 3.46 3.86
CA TYR A 178 -19.29 3.96 3.80
C TYR A 178 -19.97 3.76 2.43
N GLU A 179 -19.22 3.55 1.35
CA GLU A 179 -19.78 3.30 0.03
C GLU A 179 -20.43 1.93 -0.10
N ASP A 180 -20.09 0.97 0.78
CA ASP A 180 -20.70 -0.36 0.81
C ASP A 180 -22.15 -0.36 1.32
N PHE A 181 -22.59 0.76 1.90
CA PHE A 181 -23.92 0.93 2.51
C PHE A 181 -24.85 1.82 1.68
N ARG A 182 -24.45 2.21 0.47
CA ARG A 182 -25.21 3.06 -0.45
C ARG A 182 -26.03 2.27 -1.45
#